data_86cd3bc2decc96127a4de3fd85074e16
#
_entry.id   86cd3bc2decc96127a4de3fd85074e16
#
_cell.length_a   1.000
_cell.length_b   1.000
_cell.length_c   1.000
_cell.angle_alpha   90.00
_cell.angle_beta   90.00
_cell.angle_gamma   90.00
#
_symmetry.space_group_name_H-M   'P 1'
#
loop_
_entity.id
_entity.type
_entity.pdbx_description
1 polymer ?
#
loop_
_entity_poly.entity_id
_entity_poly.type
_entity_poly.pdbx_seq_one_letter_code
_entity_poly.pdbx_strand_id
1 'polypeptide(L)'
;MQGFPIARHAYEDLRLKEDDPFKIIYGVEGYFVDDLGDLIIDSKGQSLMDSYVVFDIETTGFSPLTCQIIEIGAVRVENGVITDRFSTFVNPKVPIPYRIEQLTSINDSMVMDAPDIQTILPQFLEFCAGAVMVAHNADFDMSFIIENCKRQGLPQEYTYVDTVGMARFLLPALNRFKLDTVAKAVGVSLDHHHRAVDDAACTAEIFVRFVEMLKERDIFDMDTLNQQGNVSVNTIKKLPTYHAIILARNETGRVNLYKLVSQSHLEILQVVVHVVPKSPFSWNTE
;
A
#
# COMPACT_ATOMS: atom_id res chain seq x y z
N MET A 1 7.33 -28.09 10.58
CA MET A 1 6.13 -28.87 10.97
C MET A 1 6.41 -30.21 11.64
N GLN A 2 7.62 -30.45 12.16
CA GLN A 2 7.98 -31.74 12.81
C GLN A 2 7.13 -32.05 14.04
N GLY A 3 6.61 -31.06 14.74
CA GLY A 3 5.74 -31.26 15.91
C GLY A 3 4.32 -31.76 15.63
N PHE A 4 3.80 -31.61 14.39
CA PHE A 4 2.43 -32.00 14.09
C PHE A 4 2.15 -33.49 14.20
N PRO A 5 2.98 -34.39 13.64
CA PRO A 5 2.81 -35.83 13.81
C PRO A 5 2.90 -36.25 15.28
N ILE A 6 3.86 -35.68 16.02
CA ILE A 6 4.06 -35.98 17.44
C ILE A 6 2.82 -35.61 18.26
N ALA A 7 2.30 -34.38 18.04
CA ALA A 7 1.10 -33.92 18.72
C ALA A 7 -0.13 -34.78 18.37
N ARG A 8 -0.25 -35.25 17.10
CA ARG A 8 -1.33 -36.12 16.67
C ARG A 8 -1.26 -37.50 17.33
N HIS A 9 -0.08 -38.12 17.35
CA HIS A 9 0.11 -39.40 18.04
C HIS A 9 -0.20 -39.30 19.53
N ALA A 10 0.28 -38.25 20.19
CA ALA A 10 -0.06 -38.01 21.59
C ALA A 10 -1.58 -37.84 21.82
N TYR A 11 -2.28 -37.16 20.91
CA TYR A 11 -3.76 -37.04 20.97
C TYR A 11 -4.46 -38.39 20.79
N GLU A 12 -4.01 -39.20 19.85
CA GLU A 12 -4.53 -40.55 19.60
C GLU A 12 -4.26 -41.50 20.78
N ASP A 13 -3.04 -41.45 21.35
CA ASP A 13 -2.65 -42.26 22.51
C ASP A 13 -3.48 -41.92 23.77
N LEU A 14 -3.83 -40.65 23.96
CA LEU A 14 -4.67 -40.18 25.06
C LEU A 14 -6.14 -40.59 24.88
N ARG A 15 -6.55 -41.13 23.70
CA ARG A 15 -7.91 -41.51 23.36
C ARG A 15 -8.95 -40.42 23.63
N LEU A 16 -8.57 -39.17 23.42
CA LEU A 16 -9.44 -38.02 23.58
C LEU A 16 -10.64 -38.10 22.61
N LYS A 17 -11.83 -37.77 23.11
CA LYS A 17 -13.07 -37.69 22.33
C LYS A 17 -13.31 -36.25 21.88
N GLU A 18 -14.19 -36.09 20.90
CA GLU A 18 -14.52 -34.79 20.30
C GLU A 18 -15.08 -33.79 21.33
N ASP A 19 -15.73 -34.30 22.39
CA ASP A 19 -16.30 -33.47 23.48
C ASP A 19 -15.36 -33.22 24.66
N ASP A 20 -14.13 -33.75 24.61
CA ASP A 20 -13.17 -33.49 25.68
C ASP A 20 -12.76 -32.02 25.71
N PRO A 21 -12.52 -31.44 26.92
CA PRO A 21 -12.16 -30.04 27.06
C PRO A 21 -10.76 -29.71 26.50
N PHE A 22 -9.93 -30.73 26.24
CA PHE A 22 -8.60 -30.59 25.68
C PHE A 22 -8.64 -30.75 24.16
N LYS A 23 -8.16 -29.76 23.43
CA LYS A 23 -8.07 -29.78 21.95
C LYS A 23 -6.65 -29.40 21.51
N ILE A 24 -6.16 -30.10 20.49
CA ILE A 24 -4.93 -29.71 19.79
C ILE A 24 -5.31 -28.82 18.60
N ILE A 25 -4.82 -27.60 18.60
CA ILE A 25 -4.98 -26.65 17.50
C ILE A 25 -3.69 -26.63 16.70
N TYR A 26 -3.75 -26.99 15.43
CA TYR A 26 -2.63 -26.90 14.50
C TYR A 26 -2.52 -25.50 13.95
N GLY A 27 -1.31 -24.94 13.95
CA GLY A 27 -1.06 -23.63 13.41
C GLY A 27 0.33 -23.50 12.81
N VAL A 28 0.54 -22.47 12.03
CA VAL A 28 1.83 -22.06 11.51
C VAL A 28 2.01 -20.56 11.68
N GLU A 29 3.18 -20.16 12.08
CA GLU A 29 3.64 -18.79 11.96
C GLU A 29 4.31 -18.63 10.60
N GLY A 30 3.82 -17.69 9.83
CA GLY A 30 4.32 -17.38 8.50
C GLY A 30 4.62 -15.90 8.34
N TYR A 31 5.32 -15.58 7.28
CA TYR A 31 5.52 -14.22 6.83
C TYR A 31 4.69 -14.02 5.56
N PHE A 32 3.74 -13.10 5.64
CA PHE A 32 2.96 -12.69 4.49
C PHE A 32 3.70 -11.60 3.73
N VAL A 33 3.77 -11.74 2.40
CA VAL A 33 4.24 -10.72 1.47
C VAL A 33 3.14 -10.52 0.44
N ASP A 34 2.76 -9.29 0.20
CA ASP A 34 1.90 -8.95 -0.93
C ASP A 34 2.78 -8.77 -2.17
N ASP A 35 2.97 -9.86 -2.91
CA ASP A 35 3.76 -9.90 -4.15
C ASP A 35 2.92 -9.73 -5.41
N LEU A 36 1.60 -9.68 -5.25
CA LEU A 36 0.62 -9.49 -6.32
C LEU A 36 0.13 -8.05 -6.42
N GLY A 37 0.74 -7.14 -5.66
CA GLY A 37 0.39 -5.73 -5.74
C GLY A 37 0.69 -5.19 -7.12
N ASP A 38 -0.36 -4.87 -7.88
CA ASP A 38 -0.22 -4.11 -9.11
C ASP A 38 0.50 -2.80 -8.80
N LEU A 39 1.41 -2.37 -9.66
CA LEU A 39 2.05 -1.04 -9.55
C LEU A 39 1.02 0.08 -9.72
N ILE A 40 -0.03 -0.24 -10.45
CA ILE A 40 -1.15 0.64 -10.75
C ILE A 40 -2.43 -0.10 -10.39
N ILE A 41 -3.14 0.44 -9.44
CA ILE A 41 -4.41 -0.11 -8.97
C ILE A 41 -5.53 0.34 -9.90
N ASP A 42 -6.45 -0.57 -10.22
CA ASP A 42 -7.60 -0.34 -11.09
C ASP A 42 -7.22 0.30 -12.44
N SER A 43 -6.11 -0.23 -13.04
CA SER A 43 -5.65 0.17 -14.38
C SER A 43 -6.72 -0.15 -15.42
N LYS A 44 -6.89 0.77 -16.39
CA LYS A 44 -7.84 0.68 -17.50
C LYS A 44 -7.16 1.01 -18.84
N GLY A 45 -5.87 0.70 -18.96
CA GLY A 45 -5.09 0.97 -20.16
C GLY A 45 -4.75 2.45 -20.39
N GLN A 46 -4.77 3.27 -19.34
CA GLN A 46 -4.41 4.69 -19.47
C GLN A 46 -2.98 4.83 -19.97
N SER A 47 -2.75 5.86 -20.79
CA SER A 47 -1.43 6.20 -21.27
C SER A 47 -0.56 6.78 -20.16
N LEU A 48 0.73 6.46 -20.17
CA LEU A 48 1.72 7.13 -19.32
C LEU A 48 1.95 8.61 -19.69
N MET A 49 1.24 9.12 -20.68
CA MET A 49 1.27 10.53 -21.12
C MET A 49 -0.01 11.29 -20.75
N ASP A 50 -0.96 10.64 -20.07
CA ASP A 50 -2.19 11.28 -19.63
C ASP A 50 -1.95 12.31 -18.51
N SER A 51 -3.00 13.00 -18.09
CA SER A 51 -2.97 13.90 -16.94
C SER A 51 -2.86 13.12 -15.64
N TYR A 52 -2.05 13.61 -14.72
CA TYR A 52 -1.86 13.06 -13.39
C TYR A 52 -2.13 14.09 -12.31
N VAL A 53 -2.64 13.63 -11.18
CA VAL A 53 -2.62 14.39 -9.93
C VAL A 53 -1.75 13.63 -8.93
N VAL A 54 -0.60 14.19 -8.65
CA VAL A 54 0.33 13.67 -7.65
C VAL A 54 0.03 14.34 -6.33
N PHE A 55 -0.19 13.55 -5.27
CA PHE A 55 -0.64 14.08 -4.00
C PHE A 55 0.02 13.38 -2.82
N ASP A 56 -0.03 14.03 -1.69
CA ASP A 56 0.42 13.57 -0.39
C ASP A 56 -0.50 14.10 0.69
N ILE A 57 -0.64 13.39 1.80
CA ILE A 57 -1.47 13.82 2.92
C ILE A 57 -0.71 13.73 4.24
N GLU A 58 -1.00 14.69 5.14
CA GLU A 58 -0.60 14.58 6.54
C GLU A 58 -1.81 14.19 7.41
N THR A 59 -1.57 13.37 8.42
CA THR A 59 -2.63 12.76 9.22
C THR A 59 -2.31 12.78 10.73
N THR A 60 -3.34 12.62 11.57
CA THR A 60 -3.14 12.48 13.02
C THR A 60 -2.57 11.13 13.45
N GLY A 61 -2.33 10.20 12.52
CA GLY A 61 -1.79 8.86 12.77
C GLY A 61 -2.01 7.91 11.60
N PHE A 62 -1.78 6.61 11.77
CA PHE A 62 -1.64 5.65 10.67
C PHE A 62 -2.93 4.92 10.27
N SER A 63 -4.01 5.00 11.04
CA SER A 63 -5.23 4.23 10.77
C SER A 63 -6.32 5.11 10.16
N PRO A 64 -6.78 4.87 8.91
CA PRO A 64 -7.85 5.65 8.30
C PRO A 64 -9.19 5.51 9.03
N LEU A 65 -9.36 4.44 9.85
CA LEU A 65 -10.58 4.22 10.63
C LEU A 65 -10.68 5.13 11.87
N THR A 66 -9.55 5.49 12.46
CA THR A 66 -9.49 6.19 13.76
C THR A 66 -8.74 7.51 13.72
N CYS A 67 -7.94 7.77 12.71
CA CYS A 67 -7.17 8.99 12.53
C CYS A 67 -7.79 9.89 11.46
N GLN A 68 -7.37 11.16 11.43
CA GLN A 68 -7.94 12.18 10.57
C GLN A 68 -6.85 12.80 9.69
N ILE A 69 -7.23 13.28 8.50
CA ILE A 69 -6.38 14.09 7.63
C ILE A 69 -6.24 15.49 8.23
N ILE A 70 -5.04 16.07 8.20
CA ILE A 70 -4.72 17.42 8.68
C ILE A 70 -4.16 18.34 7.59
N GLU A 71 -3.64 17.78 6.50
CA GLU A 71 -3.22 18.53 5.30
C GLU A 71 -3.42 17.65 4.07
N ILE A 72 -3.80 18.26 2.94
CA ILE A 72 -3.76 17.67 1.60
C ILE A 72 -2.95 18.58 0.71
N GLY A 73 -1.90 18.03 0.11
CA GLY A 73 -1.09 18.67 -0.91
C GLY A 73 -1.16 17.91 -2.21
N ALA A 74 -1.40 18.60 -3.33
CA ALA A 74 -1.41 17.96 -4.63
C ALA A 74 -0.90 18.89 -5.73
N VAL A 75 -0.38 18.28 -6.80
CA VAL A 75 0.00 18.98 -8.02
C VAL A 75 -0.57 18.26 -9.22
N ARG A 76 -1.07 19.02 -10.20
CA ARG A 76 -1.48 18.47 -11.51
C ARG A 76 -0.28 18.47 -12.44
N VAL A 77 -0.07 17.35 -13.11
CA VAL A 77 0.99 17.17 -14.10
C VAL A 77 0.37 16.90 -15.46
N GLU A 78 0.71 17.71 -16.44
CA GLU A 78 0.30 17.55 -17.84
C GLU A 78 1.52 17.65 -18.75
N ASN A 79 1.68 16.69 -19.64
CA ASN A 79 2.86 16.61 -20.52
C ASN A 79 4.21 16.68 -19.79
N GLY A 80 4.28 16.12 -18.59
CA GLY A 80 5.50 16.10 -17.78
C GLY A 80 5.81 17.43 -17.04
N VAL A 81 4.88 18.37 -17.01
CA VAL A 81 5.04 19.67 -16.36
C VAL A 81 3.95 19.87 -15.30
N ILE A 82 4.30 20.42 -14.16
CA ILE A 82 3.33 20.82 -13.12
C ILE A 82 2.58 22.05 -13.64
N THR A 83 1.26 21.93 -13.79
CA THR A 83 0.38 22.98 -14.34
C THR A 83 -0.49 23.64 -13.28
N ASP A 84 -0.80 22.93 -12.18
CA ASP A 84 -1.66 23.46 -11.12
C ASP A 84 -1.29 22.85 -9.75
N ARG A 85 -1.73 23.49 -8.66
CA ARG A 85 -1.47 23.09 -7.28
C ARG A 85 -2.70 23.20 -6.42
N PHE A 86 -2.87 22.23 -5.55
CA PHE A 86 -3.87 22.21 -4.49
C PHE A 86 -3.15 22.04 -3.15
N SER A 87 -3.40 22.93 -2.20
CA SER A 87 -2.79 22.85 -0.87
C SER A 87 -3.73 23.43 0.16
N THR A 88 -4.09 22.62 1.16
CA THR A 88 -4.99 23.06 2.22
C THR A 88 -4.76 22.31 3.51
N PHE A 89 -4.84 23.00 4.62
CA PHE A 89 -5.04 22.38 5.92
C PHE A 89 -6.47 21.87 6.05
N VAL A 90 -6.65 20.85 6.87
CA VAL A 90 -7.94 20.24 7.20
C VAL A 90 -8.10 20.20 8.72
N ASN A 91 -9.20 20.73 9.23
CA ASN A 91 -9.50 20.65 10.65
C ASN A 91 -9.91 19.22 11.02
N PRO A 92 -9.10 18.50 11.81
CA PRO A 92 -9.39 17.11 12.18
C PRO A 92 -10.51 16.96 13.21
N LYS A 93 -10.96 18.07 13.84
CA LYS A 93 -11.91 18.11 14.97
C LYS A 93 -11.47 17.31 16.21
N VAL A 94 -10.20 16.93 16.26
CA VAL A 94 -9.55 16.25 17.38
C VAL A 94 -8.15 16.86 17.57
N PRO A 95 -7.59 16.83 18.79
CA PRO A 95 -6.22 17.33 19.00
C PRO A 95 -5.20 16.54 18.19
N ILE A 96 -4.21 17.24 17.65
CA ILE A 96 -3.08 16.62 16.94
C ILE A 96 -2.13 16.03 18.00
N PRO A 97 -1.81 14.72 17.93
CA PRO A 97 -0.87 14.12 18.86
C PRO A 97 0.52 14.77 18.78
N TYR A 98 1.15 15.05 19.91
CA TYR A 98 2.47 15.68 19.97
C TYR A 98 3.51 15.04 19.06
N ARG A 99 3.50 13.70 18.95
CA ARG A 99 4.40 12.98 18.04
C ARG A 99 4.18 13.35 16.57
N ILE A 100 2.95 13.59 16.16
CA ILE A 100 2.60 14.02 14.80
C ILE A 100 3.04 15.46 14.58
N GLU A 101 2.79 16.35 15.54
CA GLU A 101 3.29 17.71 15.49
C GLU A 101 4.82 17.77 15.30
N GLN A 102 5.57 16.92 16.03
CA GLN A 102 7.02 16.82 15.88
C GLN A 102 7.45 16.28 14.51
N LEU A 103 6.63 15.44 13.88
CA LEU A 103 6.92 14.84 12.57
C LEU A 103 6.59 15.80 11.42
N THR A 104 5.42 16.42 11.47
CA THR A 104 4.84 17.19 10.35
C THR A 104 5.03 18.70 10.53
N SER A 105 5.39 19.15 11.73
CA SER A 105 5.40 20.55 12.16
C SER A 105 4.03 21.24 12.10
N ILE A 106 2.94 20.47 11.95
CA ILE A 106 1.56 20.96 11.96
C ILE A 106 1.00 20.84 13.38
N ASN A 107 0.50 21.93 13.92
CA ASN A 107 -0.07 21.99 15.25
C ASN A 107 -1.55 22.43 15.21
N ASP A 108 -2.24 22.28 16.35
CA ASP A 108 -3.67 22.58 16.46
C ASP A 108 -4.03 24.00 16.01
N SER A 109 -3.18 25.00 16.28
CA SER A 109 -3.47 26.39 15.90
C SER A 109 -3.47 26.63 14.39
N MET A 110 -2.76 25.79 13.62
CA MET A 110 -2.69 25.90 12.16
C MET A 110 -3.94 25.33 11.48
N VAL A 111 -4.60 24.37 12.12
CA VAL A 111 -5.74 23.64 11.54
C VAL A 111 -7.10 24.03 12.13
N MET A 112 -7.11 24.76 13.26
CA MET A 112 -8.31 25.09 14.03
C MET A 112 -9.37 25.83 13.19
N ASP A 113 -8.93 26.77 12.38
CA ASP A 113 -9.80 27.60 11.52
C ASP A 113 -9.92 27.04 10.09
N ALA A 114 -9.27 25.92 9.80
CA ALA A 114 -9.35 25.28 8.49
C ALA A 114 -10.73 24.61 8.30
N PRO A 115 -11.19 24.46 7.05
CA PRO A 115 -12.38 23.67 6.73
C PRO A 115 -12.18 22.20 7.15
N ASP A 116 -13.28 21.49 7.40
CA ASP A 116 -13.23 20.08 7.70
C ASP A 116 -13.13 19.21 6.43
N ILE A 117 -12.90 17.92 6.59
CA ILE A 117 -12.74 16.98 5.48
C ILE A 117 -14.02 16.82 4.64
N GLN A 118 -15.21 17.08 5.20
CA GLN A 118 -16.46 17.04 4.46
C GLN A 118 -16.52 18.14 3.41
N THR A 119 -15.92 19.28 3.70
CA THR A 119 -15.82 20.43 2.78
C THR A 119 -14.69 20.26 1.77
N ILE A 120 -13.54 19.76 2.21
CA ILE A 120 -12.32 19.72 1.40
C ILE A 120 -12.30 18.52 0.43
N LEU A 121 -12.78 17.35 0.85
CA LEU A 121 -12.69 16.15 0.03
C LEU A 121 -13.39 16.30 -1.34
N PRO A 122 -14.61 16.85 -1.45
CA PRO A 122 -15.22 17.08 -2.76
C PRO A 122 -14.38 18.01 -3.66
N GLN A 123 -13.76 19.05 -3.11
CA GLN A 123 -12.89 19.97 -3.86
C GLN A 123 -11.62 19.29 -4.35
N PHE A 124 -11.00 18.45 -3.49
CA PHE A 124 -9.86 17.65 -3.87
C PHE A 124 -10.20 16.64 -4.98
N LEU A 125 -11.36 15.96 -4.89
CA LEU A 125 -11.80 15.02 -5.93
C LEU A 125 -12.13 15.73 -7.24
N GLU A 126 -12.67 16.96 -7.20
CA GLU A 126 -12.84 17.80 -8.38
C GLU A 126 -11.49 18.17 -9.01
N PHE A 127 -10.49 18.52 -8.18
CA PHE A 127 -9.12 18.74 -8.64
C PHE A 127 -8.50 17.49 -9.28
N CYS A 128 -8.87 16.28 -8.83
CA CYS A 128 -8.41 15.01 -9.40
C CYS A 128 -9.20 14.58 -10.65
N ALA A 129 -10.30 15.26 -10.98
CA ALA A 129 -11.17 14.82 -12.08
C ALA A 129 -10.43 14.70 -13.41
N GLY A 130 -10.63 13.56 -14.11
CA GLY A 130 -10.02 13.29 -15.40
C GLY A 130 -8.52 12.99 -15.38
N ALA A 131 -7.91 12.84 -14.20
CA ALA A 131 -6.51 12.50 -14.03
C ALA A 131 -6.33 11.19 -13.27
N VAL A 132 -5.20 10.52 -13.48
CA VAL A 132 -4.78 9.38 -12.67
C VAL A 132 -4.11 9.91 -11.39
N MET A 133 -4.46 9.33 -10.26
CA MET A 133 -3.89 9.71 -8.97
C MET A 133 -2.53 9.04 -8.77
N VAL A 134 -1.57 9.75 -8.19
CA VAL A 134 -0.22 9.25 -7.94
C VAL A 134 0.21 9.65 -6.53
N ALA A 135 0.78 8.73 -5.76
CA ALA A 135 1.37 9.05 -4.48
C ALA A 135 2.61 8.19 -4.20
N HIS A 136 3.37 8.56 -3.16
CA HIS A 136 4.55 7.81 -2.72
C HIS A 136 4.20 6.93 -1.52
N ASN A 137 4.09 5.61 -1.71
CA ASN A 137 3.43 4.65 -0.81
C ASN A 137 1.91 4.86 -0.80
N ALA A 138 1.35 4.90 -2.00
CA ALA A 138 0.00 5.34 -2.32
C ALA A 138 -1.11 4.64 -1.53
N ASP A 139 -0.93 3.40 -1.10
CA ASP A 139 -1.91 2.67 -0.29
C ASP A 139 -2.22 3.38 1.03
N PHE A 140 -1.23 4.07 1.61
CA PHE A 140 -1.45 4.86 2.82
C PHE A 140 -2.42 6.02 2.54
N ASP A 141 -2.08 6.88 1.60
CA ASP A 141 -2.85 8.08 1.26
C ASP A 141 -4.24 7.72 0.76
N MET A 142 -4.30 6.78 -0.19
CA MET A 142 -5.55 6.31 -0.77
C MET A 142 -6.48 5.66 0.26
N SER A 143 -5.94 4.97 1.27
CA SER A 143 -6.75 4.39 2.33
C SER A 143 -7.55 5.45 3.11
N PHE A 144 -6.96 6.60 3.37
CA PHE A 144 -7.62 7.74 4.01
C PHE A 144 -8.65 8.41 3.08
N ILE A 145 -8.29 8.61 1.82
CA ILE A 145 -9.21 9.18 0.81
C ILE A 145 -10.43 8.28 0.64
N ILE A 146 -10.23 6.98 0.40
CA ILE A 146 -11.32 6.01 0.20
C ILE A 146 -12.22 5.90 1.43
N GLU A 147 -11.64 5.84 2.64
CA GLU A 147 -12.44 5.76 3.87
C GLU A 147 -13.29 7.03 4.07
N ASN A 148 -12.76 8.22 3.77
CA ASN A 148 -13.52 9.46 3.85
C ASN A 148 -14.56 9.57 2.73
N CYS A 149 -14.29 9.07 1.51
CA CYS A 149 -15.28 8.92 0.45
C CYS A 149 -16.43 8.02 0.90
N LYS A 150 -16.13 6.87 1.48
CA LYS A 150 -17.13 5.94 2.02
C LYS A 150 -18.03 6.60 3.07
N ARG A 151 -17.44 7.34 4.02
CA ARG A 151 -18.20 8.07 5.06
C ARG A 151 -19.13 9.14 4.49
N GLN A 152 -18.77 9.72 3.35
CA GLN A 152 -19.55 10.78 2.68
C GLN A 152 -20.44 10.26 1.55
N GLY A 153 -20.45 8.95 1.26
CA GLY A 153 -21.22 8.37 0.16
C GLY A 153 -20.71 8.79 -1.23
N LEU A 154 -19.44 9.13 -1.35
CA LEU A 154 -18.75 9.48 -2.60
C LEU A 154 -18.19 8.23 -3.28
N PRO A 155 -17.81 8.30 -4.58
CA PRO A 155 -17.15 7.20 -5.29
C PRO A 155 -15.91 6.72 -4.54
N GLN A 156 -15.59 5.41 -4.66
CA GLN A 156 -14.49 4.77 -3.94
C GLN A 156 -13.49 4.07 -4.87
N GLU A 157 -13.78 4.05 -6.18
CA GLU A 157 -12.95 3.39 -7.19
C GLU A 157 -12.12 4.45 -7.93
N TYR A 158 -10.81 4.35 -7.80
CA TYR A 158 -9.86 5.28 -8.41
C TYR A 158 -8.70 4.49 -9.02
N THR A 159 -8.28 4.88 -10.23
CA THR A 159 -7.00 4.44 -10.75
C THR A 159 -5.90 5.24 -10.06
N TYR A 160 -4.96 4.55 -9.44
CA TYR A 160 -3.81 5.21 -8.81
C TYR A 160 -2.51 4.43 -8.97
N VAL A 161 -1.41 5.17 -8.91
CA VAL A 161 -0.04 4.69 -9.11
C VAL A 161 0.73 4.81 -7.80
N ASP A 162 1.43 3.75 -7.39
CA ASP A 162 2.41 3.80 -6.30
C ASP A 162 3.83 4.01 -6.84
N THR A 163 4.41 5.17 -6.58
CA THR A 163 5.79 5.47 -6.98
C THR A 163 6.84 4.64 -6.23
N VAL A 164 6.52 4.08 -5.05
CA VAL A 164 7.40 3.11 -4.37
C VAL A 164 7.47 1.80 -5.15
N GLY A 165 6.33 1.32 -5.65
CA GLY A 165 6.27 0.16 -6.53
C GLY A 165 7.10 0.38 -7.80
N MET A 166 6.89 1.53 -8.47
CA MET A 166 7.69 1.91 -9.64
C MET A 166 9.19 2.00 -9.34
N ALA A 167 9.57 2.60 -8.21
CA ALA A 167 10.97 2.69 -7.80
C ALA A 167 11.61 1.31 -7.58
N ARG A 168 10.89 0.36 -7.02
CA ARG A 168 11.37 -1.03 -6.90
C ARG A 168 11.63 -1.68 -8.24
N PHE A 169 10.77 -1.43 -9.22
CA PHE A 169 10.90 -1.95 -10.58
C PHE A 169 12.05 -1.27 -11.36
N LEU A 170 12.11 0.06 -11.30
CA LEU A 170 13.05 0.86 -12.10
C LEU A 170 14.45 0.97 -11.50
N LEU A 171 14.55 0.94 -10.16
CA LEU A 171 15.77 1.17 -9.38
C LEU A 171 16.10 -0.04 -8.48
N PRO A 172 16.27 -1.25 -9.03
CA PRO A 172 16.43 -2.48 -8.24
C PRO A 172 17.68 -2.50 -7.35
N ALA A 173 18.65 -1.62 -7.61
CA ALA A 173 19.87 -1.50 -6.81
C ALA A 173 19.63 -0.78 -5.46
N LEU A 174 18.53 -0.05 -5.31
CA LEU A 174 18.22 0.61 -4.05
C LEU A 174 17.79 -0.40 -2.97
N ASN A 175 18.21 -0.12 -1.74
CA ASN A 175 17.83 -0.91 -0.56
C ASN A 175 16.71 -0.26 0.26
N ARG A 176 16.41 1.02 0.01
CA ARG A 176 15.37 1.80 0.69
C ARG A 176 14.67 2.69 -0.34
N PHE A 177 13.36 2.84 -0.17
CA PHE A 177 12.50 3.54 -1.12
C PHE A 177 11.75 4.70 -0.44
N LYS A 178 12.37 5.35 0.55
CA LYS A 178 11.86 6.60 1.10
C LYS A 178 11.97 7.71 0.04
N LEU A 179 11.09 8.71 0.11
CA LEU A 179 11.01 9.81 -0.85
C LEU A 179 12.37 10.47 -1.10
N ASP A 180 13.08 10.82 -0.02
CA ASP A 180 14.43 11.43 -0.07
C ASP A 180 15.45 10.55 -0.80
N THR A 181 15.41 9.25 -0.56
CA THR A 181 16.33 8.28 -1.17
C THR A 181 16.06 8.13 -2.66
N VAL A 182 14.77 8.06 -3.03
CA VAL A 182 14.36 7.92 -4.43
C VAL A 182 14.63 9.21 -5.19
N ALA A 183 14.28 10.37 -4.63
CA ALA A 183 14.58 11.68 -5.21
C ALA A 183 16.06 11.83 -5.57
N LYS A 184 16.94 11.54 -4.59
CA LYS A 184 18.38 11.56 -4.80
C LYS A 184 18.84 10.61 -5.91
N ALA A 185 18.26 9.42 -5.99
CA ALA A 185 18.65 8.41 -6.98
C ALA A 185 18.31 8.83 -8.43
N VAL A 186 17.25 9.63 -8.61
CA VAL A 186 16.83 10.12 -9.94
C VAL A 186 17.22 11.58 -10.20
N GLY A 187 17.98 12.19 -9.28
CA GLY A 187 18.50 13.57 -9.44
C GLY A 187 17.46 14.66 -9.23
N VAL A 188 16.44 14.39 -8.42
CA VAL A 188 15.42 15.36 -8.01
C VAL A 188 15.84 16.00 -6.68
N SER A 189 15.73 17.32 -6.57
CA SER A 189 16.00 18.07 -5.33
C SER A 189 14.79 18.03 -4.40
N LEU A 190 15.04 17.98 -3.11
CA LEU A 190 14.02 17.98 -2.07
C LEU A 190 14.40 19.04 -1.04
N ASP A 191 14.08 20.31 -1.37
CA ASP A 191 14.55 21.49 -0.63
C ASP A 191 13.69 21.79 0.61
N HIS A 192 12.43 21.35 0.63
CA HIS A 192 11.49 21.55 1.74
C HIS A 192 10.76 20.26 2.06
N HIS A 193 11.06 19.66 3.21
CA HIS A 193 10.38 18.46 3.73
C HIS A 193 9.22 18.82 4.66
N HIS A 194 8.21 17.92 4.70
CA HIS A 194 7.11 17.94 5.67
C HIS A 194 6.03 19.00 5.42
N ARG A 195 5.80 19.33 4.17
CA ARG A 195 4.59 19.99 3.70
C ARG A 195 4.04 19.13 2.56
N ALA A 196 2.81 18.70 2.70
CA ALA A 196 2.19 17.77 1.75
C ALA A 196 2.31 18.23 0.28
N VAL A 197 2.18 19.53 -0.02
CA VAL A 197 2.31 20.04 -1.39
C VAL A 197 3.75 19.98 -1.93
N ASP A 198 4.75 20.12 -1.07
CA ASP A 198 6.15 20.06 -1.49
C ASP A 198 6.59 18.60 -1.70
N ASP A 199 6.14 17.68 -0.84
CA ASP A 199 6.35 16.23 -1.01
C ASP A 199 5.60 15.71 -2.25
N ALA A 200 4.38 16.20 -2.51
CA ALA A 200 3.66 15.92 -3.76
C ALA A 200 4.39 16.46 -5.00
N ALA A 201 4.97 17.66 -4.94
CA ALA A 201 5.72 18.21 -6.06
C ALA A 201 7.03 17.42 -6.32
N CYS A 202 7.76 17.04 -5.27
CA CYS A 202 8.92 16.17 -5.40
C CYS A 202 8.54 14.79 -5.98
N THR A 203 7.45 14.20 -5.49
CA THR A 203 6.92 12.94 -6.03
C THR A 203 6.53 13.07 -7.51
N ALA A 204 5.98 14.22 -7.92
CA ALA A 204 5.66 14.50 -9.31
C ALA A 204 6.91 14.54 -10.20
N GLU A 205 7.97 15.20 -9.78
CA GLU A 205 9.23 15.21 -10.51
C GLU A 205 9.85 13.81 -10.62
N ILE A 206 9.82 13.03 -9.52
CA ILE A 206 10.24 11.62 -9.53
C ILE A 206 9.40 10.82 -10.54
N PHE A 207 8.08 10.97 -10.51
CA PHE A 207 7.16 10.27 -11.40
C PHE A 207 7.44 10.61 -12.87
N VAL A 208 7.67 11.87 -13.21
CA VAL A 208 8.06 12.28 -14.57
C VAL A 208 9.35 11.59 -15.01
N ARG A 209 10.37 11.53 -14.14
CA ARG A 209 11.61 10.78 -14.42
C ARG A 209 11.35 9.30 -14.63
N PHE A 210 10.47 8.70 -13.85
CA PHE A 210 10.08 7.30 -14.05
C PHE A 210 9.38 7.06 -15.39
N VAL A 211 8.50 7.96 -15.80
CA VAL A 211 7.86 7.89 -17.13
C VAL A 211 8.90 7.97 -18.25
N GLU A 212 9.92 8.83 -18.12
CA GLU A 212 11.03 8.88 -19.09
C GLU A 212 11.79 7.54 -19.15
N MET A 213 12.12 6.95 -17.99
CA MET A 213 12.80 5.64 -17.91
C MET A 213 11.94 4.48 -18.46
N LEU A 214 10.61 4.56 -18.32
CA LEU A 214 9.69 3.57 -18.88
C LEU A 214 9.63 3.66 -20.41
N LYS A 215 9.61 4.87 -20.96
CA LYS A 215 9.68 5.08 -22.41
C LYS A 215 10.95 4.49 -23.04
N GLU A 216 12.09 4.59 -22.34
CA GLU A 216 13.35 3.96 -22.77
C GLU A 216 13.27 2.42 -22.79
N ARG A 217 12.26 1.84 -22.11
CA ARG A 217 11.98 0.40 -22.08
C ARG A 217 10.78 0.00 -22.94
N ASP A 218 10.31 0.89 -23.82
CA ASP A 218 9.14 0.69 -24.68
C ASP A 218 7.84 0.43 -23.89
N ILE A 219 7.70 0.98 -22.67
CA ILE A 219 6.49 0.92 -21.85
C ILE A 219 5.78 2.27 -21.94
N PHE A 220 4.55 2.30 -22.49
CA PHE A 220 3.81 3.53 -22.77
C PHE A 220 2.43 3.59 -22.12
N ASP A 221 1.95 2.50 -21.55
CA ASP A 221 0.64 2.40 -20.91
C ASP A 221 0.72 1.64 -19.57
N MET A 222 -0.32 1.81 -18.78
CA MET A 222 -0.38 1.30 -17.40
C MET A 222 -0.56 -0.21 -17.34
N ASP A 223 -1.29 -0.81 -18.28
CA ASP A 223 -1.51 -2.26 -18.30
C ASP A 223 -0.21 -2.99 -18.65
N THR A 224 0.55 -2.47 -19.62
CA THR A 224 1.89 -2.98 -19.95
C THR A 224 2.84 -2.84 -18.78
N LEU A 225 2.78 -1.71 -18.03
CA LEU A 225 3.59 -1.52 -16.85
C LEU A 225 3.24 -2.55 -15.76
N ASN A 226 1.95 -2.80 -15.49
CA ASN A 226 1.53 -3.83 -14.54
C ASN A 226 2.00 -5.23 -14.96
N GLN A 227 1.92 -5.57 -16.25
CA GLN A 227 2.36 -6.88 -16.75
C GLN A 227 3.88 -7.07 -16.60
N GLN A 228 4.67 -6.04 -16.90
CA GLN A 228 6.14 -6.12 -16.84
C GLN A 228 6.70 -5.84 -15.43
N GLY A 229 5.99 -5.05 -14.65
CA GLY A 229 6.34 -4.72 -13.28
C GLY A 229 6.10 -5.87 -12.30
N ASN A 230 5.44 -6.96 -12.75
CA ASN A 230 5.24 -8.15 -11.96
C ASN A 230 6.57 -8.73 -11.49
N VAL A 231 6.68 -8.89 -10.21
CA VAL A 231 7.88 -8.83 -9.39
C VAL A 231 8.75 -10.06 -9.58
N SER A 232 10.00 -9.86 -9.97
CA SER A 232 11.02 -10.92 -9.93
C SER A 232 11.22 -11.44 -8.48
N VAL A 233 11.60 -12.69 -8.30
CA VAL A 233 11.92 -13.32 -7.00
C VAL A 233 12.89 -12.47 -6.16
N ASN A 234 13.80 -11.74 -6.80
CA ASN A 234 14.74 -10.84 -6.12
C ASN A 234 14.08 -9.58 -5.56
N THR A 235 12.99 -9.14 -6.13
CA THR A 235 12.22 -7.99 -5.66
C THR A 235 11.28 -8.41 -4.53
N ILE A 236 10.67 -9.60 -4.59
CA ILE A 236 9.85 -10.16 -3.51
C ILE A 236 10.63 -10.17 -2.18
N LYS A 237 11.91 -10.51 -2.21
CA LYS A 237 12.79 -10.50 -1.01
C LYS A 237 12.94 -9.13 -0.34
N LYS A 238 12.62 -8.05 -1.05
CA LYS A 238 12.73 -6.66 -0.56
C LYS A 238 11.38 -6.06 -0.17
N LEU A 239 10.28 -6.79 -0.40
CA LEU A 239 8.94 -6.33 -0.03
C LEU A 239 8.75 -6.35 1.50
N PRO A 240 7.88 -5.50 2.03
CA PRO A 240 7.49 -5.58 3.44
C PRO A 240 6.93 -6.95 3.78
N THR A 241 7.32 -7.47 4.92
CA THR A 241 6.84 -8.75 5.43
C THR A 241 5.96 -8.53 6.64
N TYR A 242 4.82 -9.20 6.69
CA TYR A 242 3.90 -9.14 7.81
C TYR A 242 3.83 -10.51 8.49
N HIS A 243 3.91 -10.54 9.82
CA HIS A 243 3.69 -11.75 10.59
C HIS A 243 2.24 -12.19 10.50
N ALA A 244 2.00 -13.44 10.13
CA ALA A 244 0.71 -14.06 10.09
C ALA A 244 0.69 -15.34 10.90
N ILE A 245 -0.23 -15.46 11.86
CA ILE A 245 -0.48 -16.69 12.60
C ILE A 245 -1.74 -17.32 12.02
N ILE A 246 -1.59 -18.49 11.40
CA ILE A 246 -2.68 -19.22 10.76
C ILE A 246 -2.99 -20.44 11.62
N LEU A 247 -4.23 -20.53 12.13
CA LEU A 247 -4.70 -21.63 12.96
C LEU A 247 -5.75 -22.45 12.20
N ALA A 248 -5.61 -23.75 12.23
CA ALA A 248 -6.59 -24.66 11.65
C ALA A 248 -7.80 -24.81 12.58
N ARG A 249 -8.99 -24.48 12.10
CA ARG A 249 -10.25 -24.58 12.87
C ARG A 249 -10.78 -26.02 12.94
N ASN A 250 -10.56 -26.80 11.88
CA ASN A 250 -11.05 -28.16 11.72
C ASN A 250 -10.09 -28.98 10.87
N GLU A 251 -10.44 -30.23 10.56
CA GLU A 251 -9.61 -31.15 9.79
C GLU A 251 -9.35 -30.62 8.35
N THR A 252 -10.35 -30.03 7.70
CA THR A 252 -10.18 -29.39 6.39
C THR A 252 -9.16 -28.25 6.46
N GLY A 253 -9.27 -27.41 7.49
CA GLY A 253 -8.31 -26.35 7.76
C GLY A 253 -6.89 -26.88 7.98
N ARG A 254 -6.76 -28.02 8.67
CA ARG A 254 -5.46 -28.68 8.86
C ARG A 254 -4.85 -29.14 7.53
N VAL A 255 -5.64 -29.77 6.66
CA VAL A 255 -5.19 -30.18 5.32
C VAL A 255 -4.80 -28.98 4.47
N ASN A 256 -5.58 -27.89 4.52
CA ASN A 256 -5.26 -26.65 3.82
C ASN A 256 -3.97 -26.01 4.34
N LEU A 257 -3.74 -26.06 5.64
CA LEU A 257 -2.49 -25.58 6.25
C LEU A 257 -1.27 -26.35 5.73
N TYR A 258 -1.38 -27.69 5.57
CA TYR A 258 -0.31 -28.49 4.95
C TYR A 258 -0.08 -28.11 3.50
N LYS A 259 -1.16 -27.92 2.71
CA LYS A 259 -1.05 -27.49 1.31
C LYS A 259 -0.35 -26.12 1.21
N LEU A 260 -0.79 -25.15 2.02
CA LEU A 260 -0.20 -23.82 2.07
C LEU A 260 1.31 -23.87 2.34
N VAL A 261 1.72 -24.63 3.37
CA VAL A 261 3.14 -24.78 3.71
C VAL A 261 3.91 -25.50 2.60
N SER A 262 3.31 -26.51 1.96
CA SER A 262 3.96 -27.24 0.85
C SER A 262 4.15 -26.31 -0.37
N GLN A 263 3.12 -25.56 -0.75
CA GLN A 263 3.21 -24.60 -1.85
C GLN A 263 4.27 -23.55 -1.61
N SER A 264 4.30 -22.98 -0.39
CA SER A 264 5.31 -21.97 -0.04
C SER A 264 6.76 -22.47 -0.16
N HIS A 265 7.00 -23.76 -0.02
CA HIS A 265 8.33 -24.36 -0.16
C HIS A 265 8.64 -24.82 -1.59
N LEU A 266 7.64 -25.22 -2.36
CA LEU A 266 7.83 -25.79 -3.69
C LEU A 266 7.84 -24.73 -4.79
N GLU A 267 7.00 -23.71 -4.66
CA GLU A 267 6.82 -22.67 -5.68
C GLU A 267 7.75 -21.46 -5.44
N ILE A 268 8.22 -21.26 -4.20
CA ILE A 268 9.03 -20.11 -3.82
C ILE A 268 10.36 -20.56 -3.19
N LEU A 269 11.05 -21.44 -3.88
CA LEU A 269 12.31 -22.06 -3.45
C LEU A 269 13.42 -21.02 -3.22
N GLN A 270 13.47 -20.39 -2.08
CA GLN A 270 14.61 -19.67 -1.45
C GLN A 270 14.20 -18.49 -0.55
N VAL A 271 12.94 -18.26 -0.25
CA VAL A 271 12.52 -17.19 0.65
C VAL A 271 11.78 -17.81 1.85
N VAL A 272 12.19 -17.43 3.05
CA VAL A 272 11.49 -17.76 4.33
C VAL A 272 10.18 -16.95 4.42
N VAL A 273 9.58 -16.63 3.31
CA VAL A 273 8.40 -15.78 3.18
C VAL A 273 7.31 -16.58 2.52
N HIS A 274 6.19 -16.73 3.19
CA HIS A 274 5.03 -17.43 2.65
C HIS A 274 4.16 -16.43 1.91
N VAL A 275 4.11 -16.55 0.60
CA VAL A 275 3.19 -15.81 -0.25
C VAL A 275 1.82 -16.45 -0.16
N VAL A 276 0.80 -15.69 0.16
CA VAL A 276 -0.59 -16.11 0.02
C VAL A 276 -1.12 -15.48 -1.26
N PRO A 277 -1.35 -16.25 -2.34
CA PRO A 277 -1.90 -15.69 -3.56
C PRO A 277 -3.28 -15.07 -3.29
N LYS A 278 -3.57 -13.92 -3.81
CA LYS A 278 -4.92 -13.33 -3.90
C LYS A 278 -5.84 -14.09 -4.87
N SER A 279 -5.39 -15.21 -5.45
CA SER A 279 -6.22 -16.05 -6.32
C SER A 279 -7.38 -16.69 -5.55
N PRO A 280 -8.56 -16.82 -6.15
CA PRO A 280 -9.78 -17.25 -5.50
C PRO A 280 -9.74 -18.76 -5.17
N PHE A 281 -8.96 -19.15 -4.19
CA PHE A 281 -9.29 -20.35 -3.47
C PHE A 281 -10.52 -19.97 -2.63
N SER A 282 -11.69 -20.32 -3.14
CA SER A 282 -12.89 -20.38 -2.31
C SER A 282 -12.56 -21.30 -1.14
N TRP A 283 -12.24 -20.72 -0.01
CA TRP A 283 -12.18 -21.43 1.24
C TRP A 283 -13.59 -21.92 1.48
N ASN A 284 -13.83 -23.21 1.42
CA ASN A 284 -15.11 -23.76 1.84
C ASN A 284 -15.35 -23.31 3.29
N THR A 285 -16.25 -22.38 3.44
CA THR A 285 -16.75 -21.85 4.71
C THR A 285 -18.01 -22.59 5.09
N GLU A 286 -18.01 -23.93 5.13
CA GLU A 286 -19.01 -24.73 5.80
C GLU A 286 -18.55 -25.15 7.17
#